data_c73889eee99dcc3d77dd4fd20d42bbe3
#
_entry.id   c73889eee99dcc3d77dd4fd20d42bbe3
#
_cell.length_a   1.000
_cell.length_b   1.000
_cell.length_c   1.000
_cell.angle_alpha   90.00
_cell.angle_beta   90.00
_cell.angle_gamma   90.00
#
_symmetry.space_group_name_H-M   'P 1'
#
loop_
_entity.id
_entity.type
_entity.pdbx_description
1 polymer ?
#
loop_
_entity_poly.entity_id
_entity_poly.type
_entity_poly.pdbx_seq_one_letter_code
_entity_poly.pdbx_strand_id
1 'polypeptide(L)'
;MTDAYIVGVDMIKFGRFPDRTVPQIGAQAALMALDDCGLTVQDIQALYCGNLGQASGMVGQRLLQEIGQTGIPVVNVANACATGATAFREAWASIKAGLHDVVLAVGVEQMGKGLLGGGAGAGGIAKEGLLGSGTMPAIFAEAGMEHARNNGTTFEQFAKVSVKNHQHSTLNPKAM
;
A
#
# COMPACT_ATOMS: atom_id res chain seq x y z
N MET A 1 -2.85 -17.62 -22.98
CA MET A 1 -2.48 -16.77 -21.83
C MET A 1 -3.35 -17.18 -20.66
N THR A 2 -2.78 -17.56 -19.54
CA THR A 2 -3.52 -17.96 -18.34
C THR A 2 -4.26 -16.75 -17.76
N ASP A 3 -5.53 -16.89 -17.40
CA ASP A 3 -6.24 -15.83 -16.69
C ASP A 3 -5.87 -15.86 -15.22
N ALA A 4 -5.77 -14.68 -14.61
CA ALA A 4 -5.51 -14.51 -13.18
C ALA A 4 -6.79 -14.03 -12.48
N TYR A 5 -7.14 -14.68 -11.39
CA TYR A 5 -8.34 -14.39 -10.61
C TYR A 5 -7.98 -13.95 -9.20
N ILE A 6 -8.74 -13.03 -8.65
CA ILE A 6 -8.68 -12.68 -7.23
C ILE A 6 -9.66 -13.62 -6.51
N VAL A 7 -9.14 -14.47 -5.65
CA VAL A 7 -9.94 -15.48 -4.94
C VAL A 7 -10.22 -15.12 -3.49
N GLY A 8 -9.40 -14.26 -2.88
CA GLY A 8 -9.60 -13.77 -1.52
C GLY A 8 -9.04 -12.36 -1.37
N VAL A 9 -9.72 -11.53 -0.58
CA VAL A 9 -9.32 -10.16 -0.30
C VAL A 9 -9.77 -9.74 1.09
N ASP A 10 -8.89 -9.14 1.84
CA ASP A 10 -9.27 -8.47 3.07
C ASP A 10 -8.28 -7.37 3.46
N MET A 11 -8.62 -6.64 4.51
CA MET A 11 -7.81 -5.59 5.10
C MET A 11 -8.07 -5.51 6.61
N ILE A 12 -7.09 -5.11 7.37
CA ILE A 12 -7.32 -4.76 8.78
C ILE A 12 -8.09 -3.43 8.86
N LYS A 13 -8.74 -3.18 9.98
CA LYS A 13 -9.25 -1.85 10.28
C LYS A 13 -8.09 -0.87 10.36
N PHE A 14 -8.17 0.27 9.67
CA PHE A 14 -7.18 1.33 9.79
C PHE A 14 -7.11 1.88 11.21
N GLY A 15 -5.92 2.23 11.66
CA GLY A 15 -5.71 2.74 13.00
C GLY A 15 -4.24 2.96 13.33
N ARG A 16 -3.98 3.25 14.61
CA ARG A 16 -2.64 3.35 15.15
C ARG A 16 -2.34 2.11 16.00
N PHE A 17 -1.22 1.46 15.72
CA PHE A 17 -0.81 0.22 16.36
C PHE A 17 0.59 0.36 16.97
N PRO A 18 0.75 1.16 18.05
CA PRO A 18 2.06 1.46 18.62
C PRO A 18 2.81 0.23 19.13
N ASP A 19 2.06 -0.79 19.54
CA ASP A 19 2.59 -2.02 20.15
C ASP A 19 2.77 -3.17 19.13
N ARG A 20 2.61 -2.88 17.84
CA ARG A 20 2.72 -3.88 16.77
C ARG A 20 3.76 -3.47 15.74
N THR A 21 4.48 -4.46 15.24
CA THR A 21 5.41 -4.27 14.13
C THR A 21 4.69 -4.28 12.79
N VAL A 22 5.31 -3.68 11.76
CA VAL A 22 4.78 -3.70 10.38
C VAL A 22 4.55 -5.13 9.89
N PRO A 23 5.47 -6.10 10.07
CA PRO A 23 5.20 -7.50 9.72
C PRO A 23 3.97 -8.10 10.40
N GLN A 24 3.75 -7.84 11.69
CA GLN A 24 2.57 -8.33 12.42
C GLN A 24 1.26 -7.74 11.91
N ILE A 25 1.28 -6.47 11.52
CA ILE A 25 0.11 -5.80 10.92
C ILE A 25 -0.20 -6.43 9.56
N GLY A 26 0.83 -6.61 8.71
CA GLY A 26 0.67 -7.25 7.41
C GLY A 26 0.24 -8.72 7.51
N ALA A 27 0.79 -9.46 8.46
CA ALA A 27 0.43 -10.85 8.72
C ALA A 27 -1.05 -11.03 9.03
N GLN A 28 -1.62 -10.14 9.85
CA GLN A 28 -3.06 -10.18 10.13
C GLN A 28 -3.89 -10.00 8.85
N ALA A 29 -3.57 -9.01 8.02
CA ALA A 29 -4.29 -8.80 6.76
C ALA A 29 -4.13 -10.00 5.81
N ALA A 30 -2.93 -10.58 5.75
CA ALA A 30 -2.64 -11.77 4.94
C ALA A 30 -3.50 -12.97 5.36
N LEU A 31 -3.55 -13.27 6.65
CA LEU A 31 -4.36 -14.38 7.17
C LEU A 31 -5.85 -14.16 6.93
N MET A 32 -6.33 -12.92 7.08
CA MET A 32 -7.74 -12.59 6.81
C MET A 32 -8.09 -12.77 5.33
N ALA A 33 -7.19 -12.43 4.40
CA ALA A 33 -7.40 -12.65 2.97
C ALA A 33 -7.38 -14.14 2.60
N LEU A 34 -6.57 -14.95 3.28
CA LEU A 34 -6.57 -16.41 3.12
C LEU A 34 -7.87 -17.04 3.67
N ASP A 35 -8.34 -16.56 4.80
CA ASP A 35 -9.62 -17.01 5.41
C ASP A 35 -10.81 -16.70 4.49
N ASP A 36 -10.83 -15.54 3.84
CA ASP A 36 -11.88 -15.14 2.90
C ASP A 36 -12.07 -16.14 1.74
N CYS A 37 -11.00 -16.81 1.30
CA CYS A 37 -11.05 -17.81 0.23
C CYS A 37 -10.89 -19.25 0.72
N GLY A 38 -10.76 -19.49 2.02
CA GLY A 38 -10.58 -20.82 2.58
C GLY A 38 -9.23 -21.47 2.28
N LEU A 39 -8.23 -20.68 1.90
CA LEU A 39 -6.86 -21.14 1.67
C LEU A 39 -6.01 -21.00 2.94
N THR A 40 -4.91 -21.72 2.96
CA THR A 40 -3.91 -21.68 4.02
C THR A 40 -2.58 -21.15 3.49
N VAL A 41 -1.65 -20.84 4.36
CA VAL A 41 -0.32 -20.39 3.94
C VAL A 41 0.43 -21.49 3.16
N GLN A 42 0.09 -22.76 3.36
CA GLN A 42 0.68 -23.90 2.63
C GLN A 42 0.27 -23.96 1.16
N ASP A 43 -0.85 -23.34 0.81
CA ASP A 43 -1.34 -23.29 -0.58
C ASP A 43 -0.63 -22.19 -1.39
N ILE A 44 0.07 -21.27 -0.73
CA ILE A 44 0.72 -20.13 -1.36
C ILE A 44 2.11 -20.53 -1.87
N GLN A 45 2.38 -20.19 -3.11
CA GLN A 45 3.64 -20.52 -3.80
C GLN A 45 4.64 -19.36 -3.83
N ALA A 46 4.18 -18.11 -3.66
CA ALA A 46 5.04 -16.93 -3.52
C ALA A 46 4.32 -15.80 -2.79
N LEU A 47 5.07 -14.96 -2.08
CA LEU A 47 4.60 -13.76 -1.39
C LEU A 47 5.19 -12.51 -2.04
N TYR A 48 4.35 -11.58 -2.45
CA TYR A 48 4.71 -10.25 -2.94
C TYR A 48 4.34 -9.21 -1.89
N CYS A 49 5.33 -8.59 -1.27
CA CYS A 49 5.13 -7.67 -0.15
C CYS A 49 5.56 -6.25 -0.51
N GLY A 50 4.62 -5.32 -0.42
CA GLY A 50 4.85 -3.91 -0.60
C GLY A 50 5.00 -3.16 0.72
N ASN A 51 6.14 -2.51 0.92
CA ASN A 51 6.40 -1.61 2.04
C ASN A 51 7.40 -0.53 1.61
N LEU A 52 7.17 0.72 1.99
CA LEU A 52 8.06 1.84 1.69
C LEU A 52 8.97 2.19 2.86
N GLY A 53 8.40 2.39 4.04
CA GLY A 53 9.11 2.95 5.20
C GLY A 53 10.20 2.03 5.77
N GLN A 54 10.08 0.73 5.56
CA GLN A 54 11.06 -0.29 5.98
C GLN A 54 11.52 -1.15 4.80
N ALA A 55 11.64 -0.59 3.60
CA ALA A 55 11.94 -1.32 2.37
C ALA A 55 13.23 -2.17 2.47
N SER A 56 14.26 -1.68 3.17
CA SER A 56 15.51 -2.43 3.43
C SER A 56 15.39 -3.49 4.52
N GLY A 57 14.26 -3.54 5.24
CA GLY A 57 14.05 -4.38 6.43
C GLY A 57 13.46 -5.76 6.13
N MET A 58 13.41 -6.18 4.87
CA MET A 58 12.89 -7.50 4.46
C MET A 58 11.50 -7.79 5.07
N VAL A 59 10.57 -6.84 4.93
CA VAL A 59 9.25 -6.90 5.57
C VAL A 59 8.49 -8.16 5.19
N GLY A 60 8.56 -8.57 3.91
CA GLY A 60 7.87 -9.77 3.42
C GLY A 60 8.38 -11.06 4.07
N GLN A 61 9.69 -11.23 4.25
CA GLN A 61 10.25 -12.40 4.93
C GLN A 61 9.83 -12.43 6.40
N ARG A 62 9.85 -11.28 7.07
CA ARG A 62 9.40 -11.16 8.46
C ARG A 62 7.90 -11.38 8.59
N LEU A 63 7.11 -10.95 7.62
CA LEU A 63 5.68 -11.24 7.54
C LEU A 63 5.45 -12.75 7.35
N LEU A 64 6.19 -13.41 6.45
CA LEU A 64 6.12 -14.85 6.25
C LEU A 64 6.48 -15.62 7.54
N GLN A 65 7.42 -15.11 8.33
CA GLN A 65 7.74 -15.67 9.65
C GLN A 65 6.54 -15.64 10.61
N GLU A 66 5.73 -14.58 10.57
CA GLU A 66 4.55 -14.44 11.43
C GLU A 66 3.39 -15.38 11.02
N ILE A 67 3.23 -15.67 9.73
CA ILE A 67 2.11 -16.50 9.23
C ILE A 67 2.49 -17.97 9.01
N GLY A 68 3.78 -18.29 8.94
CA GLY A 68 4.30 -19.64 8.75
C GLY A 68 5.51 -19.66 7.82
N GLN A 69 6.59 -20.27 8.26
CA GLN A 69 7.86 -20.33 7.55
C GLN A 69 7.85 -21.44 6.49
N THR A 70 7.10 -21.27 5.42
CA THR A 70 6.93 -22.29 4.36
C THR A 70 8.10 -22.38 3.40
N GLY A 71 9.05 -21.43 3.43
CA GLY A 71 10.21 -21.40 2.52
C GLY A 71 9.90 -20.94 1.10
N ILE A 72 8.71 -20.40 0.85
CA ILE A 72 8.32 -19.87 -0.46
C ILE A 72 9.13 -18.62 -0.83
N PRO A 73 9.29 -18.32 -2.13
CA PRO A 73 9.89 -17.07 -2.60
C PRO A 73 9.14 -15.84 -2.05
N VAL A 74 9.91 -14.84 -1.63
CA VAL A 74 9.37 -13.54 -1.17
C VAL A 74 9.99 -12.42 -1.98
N VAL A 75 9.14 -11.60 -2.60
CA VAL A 75 9.53 -10.40 -3.35
C VAL A 75 9.07 -9.18 -2.56
N ASN A 76 10.02 -8.34 -2.15
CA ASN A 76 9.71 -7.04 -1.54
C ASN A 76 9.77 -5.96 -2.61
N VAL A 77 8.77 -5.08 -2.62
CA VAL A 77 8.70 -3.95 -3.56
C VAL A 77 8.47 -2.64 -2.82
N ALA A 78 8.99 -1.56 -3.40
CA ALA A 78 8.79 -0.20 -2.92
C ALA A 78 8.59 0.72 -4.13
N ASN A 79 7.48 1.46 -4.16
CA ASN A 79 7.13 2.38 -5.25
C ASN A 79 6.28 3.54 -4.70
N ALA A 80 6.78 4.23 -3.69
CA ALA A 80 6.08 5.33 -3.02
C ALA A 80 4.60 4.98 -2.72
N CYS A 81 3.68 5.85 -3.09
CA CYS A 81 2.24 5.65 -2.86
C CYS A 81 1.65 4.49 -3.66
N ALA A 82 2.31 4.02 -4.72
CA ALA A 82 1.89 2.90 -5.55
C ALA A 82 2.47 1.54 -5.09
N THR A 83 3.11 1.48 -3.94
CA THR A 83 3.82 0.28 -3.44
C THR A 83 2.91 -0.95 -3.36
N GLY A 84 1.71 -0.82 -2.79
CA GLY A 84 0.75 -1.93 -2.71
C GLY A 84 0.26 -2.40 -4.09
N ALA A 85 -0.05 -1.44 -4.99
CA ALA A 85 -0.42 -1.75 -6.36
C ALA A 85 0.72 -2.42 -7.14
N THR A 86 1.97 -2.06 -6.85
CA THR A 86 3.14 -2.72 -7.45
C THR A 86 3.27 -4.16 -6.96
N ALA A 87 3.10 -4.44 -5.67
CA ALA A 87 3.08 -5.80 -5.15
C ALA A 87 2.01 -6.66 -5.85
N PHE A 88 0.81 -6.12 -6.00
CA PHE A 88 -0.29 -6.78 -6.71
C PHE A 88 0.05 -7.04 -8.19
N ARG A 89 0.64 -6.03 -8.88
CA ARG A 89 1.05 -6.18 -10.28
C ARG A 89 2.09 -7.27 -10.47
N GLU A 90 3.09 -7.36 -9.60
CA GLU A 90 4.13 -8.40 -9.68
C GLU A 90 3.54 -9.80 -9.40
N ALA A 91 2.64 -9.91 -8.44
CA ALA A 91 1.87 -11.14 -8.20
C ALA A 91 1.07 -11.57 -9.43
N TRP A 92 0.31 -10.64 -10.02
CA TRP A 92 -0.43 -10.88 -11.26
C TRP A 92 0.51 -11.29 -12.41
N ALA A 93 1.63 -10.62 -12.58
CA ALA A 93 2.58 -10.91 -13.64
C ALA A 93 3.17 -12.32 -13.51
N SER A 94 3.44 -12.78 -12.28
CA SER A 94 3.95 -14.13 -12.03
C SER A 94 2.93 -15.23 -12.41
N ILE A 95 1.65 -15.02 -12.12
CA ILE A 95 0.55 -15.90 -12.57
C ILE A 95 0.47 -15.92 -14.10
N LYS A 96 0.47 -14.72 -14.73
CA LYS A 96 0.39 -14.60 -16.19
C LYS A 96 1.59 -15.23 -16.90
N ALA A 97 2.75 -15.23 -16.28
CA ALA A 97 3.96 -15.87 -16.78
C ALA A 97 3.99 -17.39 -16.53
N GLY A 98 3.04 -17.94 -15.76
CA GLY A 98 3.00 -19.38 -15.41
C GLY A 98 4.10 -19.79 -14.42
N LEU A 99 4.63 -18.83 -13.64
CA LEU A 99 5.64 -19.14 -12.62
C LEU A 99 5.00 -19.73 -11.36
N HIS A 100 3.77 -19.35 -11.06
CA HIS A 100 3.02 -19.78 -9.89
C HIS A 100 1.53 -19.88 -10.24
N ASP A 101 0.79 -20.71 -9.51
CA ASP A 101 -0.66 -20.86 -9.65
C ASP A 101 -1.42 -20.08 -8.56
N VAL A 102 -0.87 -20.01 -7.35
CA VAL A 102 -1.47 -19.31 -6.20
C VAL A 102 -0.41 -18.45 -5.53
N VAL A 103 -0.68 -17.16 -5.44
CA VAL A 103 0.25 -16.20 -4.84
C VAL A 103 -0.48 -15.25 -3.90
N LEU A 104 0.24 -14.70 -2.94
CA LEU A 104 -0.26 -13.72 -2.00
C LEU A 104 0.40 -12.36 -2.24
N ALA A 105 -0.41 -11.31 -2.41
CA ALA A 105 0.05 -9.94 -2.49
C ALA A 105 -0.38 -9.16 -1.23
N VAL A 106 0.56 -8.54 -0.55
CA VAL A 106 0.31 -7.76 0.68
C VAL A 106 0.93 -6.39 0.55
N GLY A 107 0.16 -5.34 0.82
CA GLY A 107 0.65 -3.99 1.04
C GLY A 107 0.51 -3.63 2.52
N VAL A 108 1.57 -3.22 3.16
CA VAL A 108 1.55 -2.86 4.59
C VAL A 108 2.45 -1.67 4.87
N GLU A 109 1.94 -0.73 5.65
CA GLU A 109 2.71 0.43 6.09
C GLU A 109 2.26 0.89 7.48
N GLN A 110 3.19 1.39 8.25
CA GLN A 110 2.94 2.09 9.49
C GLN A 110 3.58 3.47 9.39
N MET A 111 2.80 4.44 8.96
CA MET A 111 3.29 5.78 8.70
C MET A 111 3.59 6.52 10.00
N GLY A 112 4.86 6.79 10.23
CA GLY A 112 5.31 7.65 11.30
C GLY A 112 5.15 9.14 10.97
N LYS A 113 5.36 9.99 11.97
CA LYS A 113 5.44 11.45 11.77
C LYS A 113 6.57 11.74 10.76
N GLY A 114 6.28 12.52 9.73
CA GLY A 114 7.26 12.97 8.74
C GLY A 114 7.39 12.08 7.49
N LEU A 115 6.74 10.92 7.42
CA LEU A 115 6.79 10.09 6.20
C LEU A 115 6.20 10.80 4.96
N LEU A 116 5.23 11.70 5.17
CA LEU A 116 4.66 12.55 4.11
C LEU A 116 5.40 13.89 3.94
N GLY A 117 6.41 14.16 4.78
CA GLY A 117 7.30 15.32 4.60
C GLY A 117 8.30 15.05 3.48
N GLY A 118 8.36 15.92 2.50
CA GLY A 118 9.34 15.85 1.43
C GLY A 118 10.75 16.08 1.98
N GLY A 119 11.45 15.03 2.32
CA GLY A 119 12.80 15.16 2.84
C GLY A 119 13.23 14.01 3.75
N ALA A 120 12.36 13.07 4.03
CA ALA A 120 12.73 11.87 4.76
C ALA A 120 13.68 11.02 3.89
N GLY A 121 14.98 11.32 3.92
CA GLY A 121 16.00 10.50 3.27
C GLY A 121 17.01 11.24 2.40
N ALA A 122 16.74 12.45 1.99
CA ALA A 122 17.76 13.29 1.38
C ALA A 122 18.04 14.47 2.34
N GLY A 123 19.22 14.54 2.92
CA GLY A 123 19.65 15.67 3.78
C GLY A 123 19.64 17.02 3.07
N GLY A 124 18.56 17.32 2.36
CA GLY A 124 18.31 18.52 1.62
C GLY A 124 17.59 19.54 2.49
N ILE A 125 18.08 20.77 2.46
CA ILE A 125 17.44 21.95 3.04
C ILE A 125 16.05 22.05 2.41
N ALA A 126 15.00 22.11 3.23
CA ALA A 126 13.67 22.48 2.76
C ALA A 126 13.75 23.83 2.06
N LYS A 127 13.57 23.83 0.74
CA LYS A 127 13.59 25.04 -0.08
C LYS A 127 12.18 25.62 -0.20
N GLU A 128 11.44 25.54 0.92
CA GLU A 128 10.09 26.12 1.02
C GLU A 128 10.14 27.63 0.80
N GLY A 129 9.22 28.12 0.05
CA GLY A 129 9.10 29.53 -0.29
C GLY A 129 9.88 29.98 -1.52
N LEU A 130 10.89 29.26 -1.99
CA LEU A 130 11.63 29.62 -3.20
C LEU A 130 11.30 28.69 -4.39
N LEU A 131 11.09 27.40 -4.13
CA LEU A 131 10.84 26.37 -5.14
C LEU A 131 9.54 25.57 -4.90
N GLY A 132 8.65 26.08 -4.04
CA GLY A 132 7.45 25.38 -3.58
C GLY A 132 7.70 24.54 -2.34
N SER A 133 6.62 23.93 -1.81
CA SER A 133 6.69 23.09 -0.62
C SER A 133 7.15 21.67 -0.97
N GLY A 134 8.06 21.13 -0.18
CA GLY A 134 8.50 19.72 -0.27
C GLY A 134 7.55 18.71 0.38
N THR A 135 6.45 19.15 0.99
CA THR A 135 5.49 18.25 1.61
C THR A 135 4.48 17.71 0.61
N MET A 136 4.14 16.42 0.68
CA MET A 136 3.23 15.77 -0.28
C MET A 136 1.87 16.47 -0.40
N PRO A 137 1.18 16.88 0.66
CA PRO A 137 -0.09 17.60 0.53
C PRO A 137 0.03 18.91 -0.25
N ALA A 138 1.11 19.65 -0.08
CA ALA A 138 1.34 20.90 -0.80
C ALA A 138 1.64 20.65 -2.28
N ILE A 139 2.47 19.65 -2.59
CA ILE A 139 2.78 19.26 -3.98
C ILE A 139 1.48 18.92 -4.75
N PHE A 140 0.60 18.13 -4.15
CA PHE A 140 -0.68 17.80 -4.77
C PHE A 140 -1.63 19.01 -4.82
N ALA A 141 -1.59 19.92 -3.84
CA ALA A 141 -2.35 21.16 -3.89
C ALA A 141 -1.87 22.06 -5.05
N GLU A 142 -0.56 22.21 -5.22
CA GLU A 142 0.03 22.96 -6.35
C GLU A 142 -0.37 22.35 -7.70
N ALA A 143 -0.31 21.03 -7.85
CA ALA A 143 -0.77 20.33 -9.05
C ALA A 143 -2.28 20.56 -9.29
N GLY A 144 -3.08 20.53 -8.22
CA GLY A 144 -4.51 20.83 -8.29
C GLY A 144 -4.80 22.28 -8.72
N MET A 145 -4.07 23.23 -8.19
CA MET A 145 -4.18 24.64 -8.58
C MET A 145 -3.79 24.87 -10.05
N GLU A 146 -2.72 24.23 -10.50
CA GLU A 146 -2.32 24.30 -11.92
C GLU A 146 -3.38 23.65 -12.83
N HIS A 147 -3.96 22.52 -12.43
CA HIS A 147 -5.08 21.91 -13.13
C HIS A 147 -6.29 22.86 -13.20
N ALA A 148 -6.64 23.50 -12.08
CA ALA A 148 -7.74 24.47 -12.02
C ALA A 148 -7.51 25.66 -12.97
N ARG A 149 -6.28 26.18 -13.00
CA ARG A 149 -5.90 27.27 -13.88
C ARG A 149 -6.06 26.90 -15.37
N ASN A 150 -5.69 25.69 -15.74
CA ASN A 150 -5.69 25.25 -17.13
C ASN A 150 -7.07 24.76 -17.62
N ASN A 151 -7.92 24.27 -16.71
CA ASN A 151 -9.17 23.58 -17.05
C ASN A 151 -10.41 24.24 -16.45
N GLY A 152 -10.27 25.34 -15.71
CA GLY A 152 -11.40 26.02 -15.06
C GLY A 152 -12.05 25.22 -13.92
N THR A 153 -11.35 24.21 -13.36
CA THR A 153 -11.83 23.42 -12.23
C THR A 153 -11.99 24.31 -10.98
N THR A 154 -13.11 24.23 -10.33
CA THR A 154 -13.43 25.04 -9.13
C THR A 154 -13.03 24.29 -7.86
N PHE A 155 -12.85 25.05 -6.77
CA PHE A 155 -12.61 24.48 -5.44
C PHE A 155 -13.76 23.56 -5.01
N GLU A 156 -15.01 23.87 -5.36
CA GLU A 156 -16.16 23.03 -5.07
C GLU A 156 -16.08 21.65 -5.72
N GLN A 157 -15.48 21.54 -6.91
CA GLN A 157 -15.29 20.25 -7.57
C GLN A 157 -14.27 19.39 -6.81
N PHE A 158 -13.18 19.96 -6.29
CA PHE A 158 -12.27 19.25 -5.40
C PHE A 158 -12.96 18.85 -4.09
N ALA A 159 -13.74 19.75 -3.50
CA ALA A 159 -14.52 19.46 -2.28
C ALA A 159 -15.50 18.30 -2.47
N LYS A 160 -16.17 18.20 -3.63
CA LYS A 160 -17.08 17.09 -3.96
C LYS A 160 -16.36 15.72 -3.94
N VAL A 161 -15.10 15.63 -4.39
CA VAL A 161 -14.31 14.39 -4.29
C VAL A 161 -14.11 14.00 -2.83
N SER A 162 -13.76 14.97 -1.98
CA SER A 162 -13.60 14.74 -0.55
C SER A 162 -14.90 14.28 0.11
N VAL A 163 -16.02 14.96 -0.15
CA VAL A 163 -17.34 14.59 0.36
C VAL A 163 -17.70 13.16 -0.03
N LYS A 164 -17.55 12.81 -1.32
CA LYS A 164 -17.82 11.47 -1.81
C LYS A 164 -16.97 10.42 -1.08
N ASN A 165 -15.68 10.65 -0.94
CA ASN A 165 -14.77 9.69 -0.30
C ASN A 165 -15.10 9.50 1.19
N HIS A 166 -15.44 10.57 1.91
CA HIS A 166 -15.86 10.48 3.30
C HIS A 166 -17.20 9.73 3.43
N GLN A 167 -18.17 10.02 2.55
CA GLN A 167 -19.44 9.29 2.54
C GLN A 167 -19.24 7.80 2.27
N HIS A 168 -18.39 7.43 1.30
CA HIS A 168 -18.11 6.03 1.01
C HIS A 168 -17.38 5.34 2.16
N SER A 169 -16.49 6.04 2.88
CA SER A 169 -15.79 5.46 4.03
C SER A 169 -16.74 5.03 5.15
N THR A 170 -17.89 5.70 5.30
CA THR A 170 -18.91 5.28 6.30
C THR A 170 -19.53 3.92 6.01
N LEU A 171 -19.43 3.43 4.78
CA LEU A 171 -19.93 2.13 4.35
C LEU A 171 -18.94 0.98 4.62
N ASN A 172 -17.70 1.31 4.95
CA ASN A 172 -16.67 0.31 5.24
C ASN A 172 -16.34 0.32 6.75
N PRO A 173 -16.69 -0.73 7.51
CA PRO A 173 -16.42 -0.80 8.95
C PRO A 173 -14.92 -0.82 9.28
N LYS A 174 -14.06 -1.08 8.31
CA LYS A 174 -12.61 -1.09 8.44
C LYS A 174 -11.96 0.25 8.07
N ALA A 175 -12.70 1.20 7.52
CA ALA A 175 -12.24 2.55 7.30
C ALA A 175 -12.09 3.32 8.61
N MET A 176 -11.34 4.44 8.56
CA MET A 176 -11.08 5.31 9.71
C MET A 176 -11.92 6.60 9.59
#